data_3244068896b92a8149dd8a7138bbba49
#
_entry.id   3244068896b92a8149dd8a7138bbba49
#
_cell.length_a   1.000
_cell.length_b   1.000
_cell.length_c   1.000
_cell.angle_alpha   90.00
_cell.angle_beta   90.00
_cell.angle_gamma   90.00
#
_symmetry.space_group_name_H-M   'P 1'
#
loop_
_entity.id
_entity.type
_entity.pdbx_description
1 polymer ?
#
loop_
_entity_poly.entity_id
_entity_poly.type
_entity_poly.pdbx_seq_one_letter_code
_entity_poly.pdbx_strand_id
1 'polypeptide(L)'
;MLEGAGGICVPYLSEDFLVADLAKKWELPVIIVARGTLGTINHVLLTANFLRQMDLPIAGFILNWVENEQREEAVLNAQAIERMGKVKCLGIVPVIKDLKPEEGKTGNLLAVIKKYCDLTCLEEDF
;
A
#
# COMPACT_ATOMS: atom_id res chain seq x y z
N MET A 1 -11.70 1.06 -7.16
CA MET A 1 -10.66 0.58 -6.22
C MET A 1 -11.20 -0.60 -5.44
N LEU A 2 -10.41 -1.65 -5.28
CA LEU A 2 -10.74 -2.85 -4.52
C LEU A 2 -9.71 -3.01 -3.41
N GLU A 3 -10.12 -3.43 -2.23
CA GLU A 3 -9.26 -3.72 -1.10
C GLU A 3 -9.36 -5.21 -0.76
N GLY A 4 -8.19 -5.88 -0.66
CA GLY A 4 -8.10 -7.25 -0.17
C GLY A 4 -7.97 -7.28 1.36
N ALA A 5 -8.51 -8.32 1.99
CA ALA A 5 -8.34 -8.52 3.42
C ALA A 5 -7.12 -9.41 3.71
N GLY A 6 -6.23 -8.95 4.57
CA GLY A 6 -5.09 -9.72 5.10
C GLY A 6 -3.82 -9.70 4.26
N GLY A 7 -3.88 -9.47 2.96
CA GLY A 7 -2.72 -9.37 2.07
C GLY A 7 -2.86 -10.16 0.78
N ILE A 8 -1.86 -10.02 -0.10
CA ILE A 8 -1.93 -10.49 -1.49
C ILE A 8 -1.88 -12.03 -1.62
N CYS A 9 -1.23 -12.71 -0.67
CA CYS A 9 -1.09 -14.18 -0.67
C CYS A 9 -2.18 -14.87 0.16
N VAL A 10 -3.26 -14.19 0.52
CA VAL A 10 -4.37 -14.77 1.29
C VAL A 10 -5.34 -15.48 0.36
N PRO A 11 -5.80 -16.69 0.70
CA PRO A 11 -6.87 -17.37 -0.04
C PRO A 11 -8.13 -16.51 -0.11
N TYR A 12 -8.76 -16.48 -1.29
CA TYR A 12 -9.98 -15.74 -1.57
C TYR A 12 -11.08 -16.67 -2.06
N LEU A 13 -12.03 -16.98 -2.07
CA LEU A 13 -13.07 -17.91 -2.53
C LEU A 13 -12.76 -19.40 -2.33
N SER A 14 -11.51 -19.84 -2.49
CA SER A 14 -11.05 -21.23 -2.28
C SER A 14 -9.62 -21.23 -1.77
N GLU A 15 -9.16 -22.38 -1.24
CA GLU A 15 -7.79 -22.54 -0.72
C GLU A 15 -6.71 -22.33 -1.78
N ASP A 16 -7.02 -22.60 -3.05
CA ASP A 16 -6.11 -22.53 -4.19
C ASP A 16 -6.23 -21.22 -5.00
N PHE A 17 -7.08 -20.27 -4.59
CA PHE A 17 -7.31 -19.02 -5.29
C PHE A 17 -7.01 -17.82 -4.38
N LEU A 18 -5.91 -17.13 -4.67
CA LEU A 18 -5.42 -16.02 -3.86
C LEU A 18 -6.04 -14.67 -4.25
N VAL A 19 -5.90 -13.68 -3.39
CA VAL A 19 -6.19 -12.27 -3.74
C VAL A 19 -5.39 -11.83 -4.97
N ALA A 20 -4.14 -12.31 -5.11
CA ALA A 20 -3.30 -12.08 -6.29
C ALA A 20 -3.93 -12.60 -7.59
N ASP A 21 -4.54 -13.78 -7.55
CA ASP A 21 -5.18 -14.37 -8.73
C ASP A 21 -6.39 -13.53 -9.18
N LEU A 22 -7.11 -12.95 -8.21
CA LEU A 22 -8.20 -12.03 -8.50
C LEU A 22 -7.70 -10.75 -9.17
N ALA A 23 -6.63 -10.16 -8.63
CA ALA A 23 -6.00 -8.98 -9.22
C ALA A 23 -5.51 -9.25 -10.66
N LYS A 24 -4.89 -10.43 -10.87
CA LYS A 24 -4.43 -10.88 -12.19
C LYS A 24 -5.59 -11.10 -13.16
N LYS A 25 -6.65 -11.76 -12.72
CA LYS A 25 -7.85 -12.01 -13.54
C LYS A 25 -8.52 -10.72 -14.03
N TRP A 26 -8.43 -9.66 -13.24
CA TRP A 26 -9.03 -8.37 -13.58
C TRP A 26 -8.02 -7.36 -14.14
N GLU A 27 -6.77 -7.78 -14.34
CA GLU A 27 -5.68 -6.94 -14.89
C GLU A 27 -5.48 -5.63 -14.11
N LEU A 28 -5.65 -5.69 -12.77
CA LEU A 28 -5.60 -4.52 -11.91
C LEU A 28 -4.16 -4.22 -11.47
N PRO A 29 -3.74 -2.94 -11.55
CA PRO A 29 -2.51 -2.51 -10.89
C PRO A 29 -2.66 -2.55 -9.36
N VAL A 30 -1.58 -2.91 -8.67
CA VAL A 30 -1.58 -3.09 -7.22
C VAL A 30 -0.86 -1.93 -6.52
N ILE A 31 -1.52 -1.36 -5.50
CA ILE A 31 -0.88 -0.48 -4.52
C ILE A 31 -0.60 -1.29 -3.27
N ILE A 32 0.65 -1.32 -2.82
CA ILE A 32 1.04 -1.98 -1.58
C ILE A 32 0.85 -0.99 -0.43
N VAL A 33 -0.03 -1.30 0.52
CA VAL A 33 -0.19 -0.50 1.74
C VAL A 33 0.47 -1.24 2.89
N ALA A 34 1.47 -0.62 3.50
CA ALA A 34 2.23 -1.19 4.60
C ALA A 34 2.25 -0.24 5.82
N ARG A 35 2.45 -0.78 7.01
CA ARG A 35 2.66 0.03 8.22
C ARG A 35 4.08 0.60 8.22
N GLY A 36 4.26 1.83 8.72
CA GLY A 36 5.58 2.47 8.85
C GLY A 36 6.42 1.98 10.03
N THR A 37 6.31 0.69 10.41
CA THR A 37 6.95 0.11 11.59
C THR A 37 8.08 -0.85 11.22
N LEU A 38 8.81 -1.36 12.21
CA LEU A 38 9.86 -2.37 12.03
C LEU A 38 9.36 -3.55 11.18
N GLY A 39 10.17 -3.97 10.20
CA GLY A 39 9.85 -5.04 9.26
C GLY A 39 9.22 -4.56 7.94
N THR A 40 8.86 -3.27 7.83
CA THR A 40 8.16 -2.74 6.64
C THR A 40 8.96 -2.94 5.35
N ILE A 41 10.29 -2.71 5.37
CA ILE A 41 11.16 -2.90 4.21
C ILE A 41 11.03 -4.35 3.71
N ASN A 42 11.20 -5.31 4.62
CA ASN A 42 11.10 -6.73 4.27
C ASN A 42 9.71 -7.09 3.70
N HIS A 43 8.64 -6.64 4.35
CA HIS A 43 7.27 -6.96 3.92
C HIS A 43 6.95 -6.38 2.55
N VAL A 44 7.31 -5.12 2.29
CA VAL A 44 7.06 -4.49 0.99
C VAL A 44 7.89 -5.15 -0.12
N LEU A 45 9.17 -5.44 0.14
CA LEU A 45 10.03 -6.09 -0.84
C LEU A 45 9.58 -7.51 -1.18
N LEU A 46 9.18 -8.30 -0.18
CA LEU A 46 8.62 -9.65 -0.41
C LEU A 46 7.33 -9.59 -1.22
N THR A 47 6.42 -8.68 -0.87
CA THR A 47 5.17 -8.48 -1.60
C THR A 47 5.44 -8.04 -3.04
N ALA A 48 6.32 -7.06 -3.25
CA ALA A 48 6.68 -6.59 -4.59
C ALA A 48 7.32 -7.69 -5.46
N ASN A 49 8.18 -8.53 -4.87
CA ASN A 49 8.78 -9.66 -5.58
C ASN A 49 7.72 -10.71 -5.96
N PHE A 50 6.80 -11.02 -5.05
CA PHE A 50 5.70 -11.93 -5.33
C PHE A 50 4.81 -11.40 -6.46
N LEU A 51 4.43 -10.12 -6.42
CA LEU A 51 3.62 -9.49 -7.47
C LEU A 51 4.30 -9.58 -8.85
N ARG A 52 5.62 -9.35 -8.91
CA ARG A 52 6.39 -9.50 -10.17
C ARG A 52 6.41 -10.93 -10.68
N GLN A 53 6.55 -11.93 -9.79
CA GLN A 53 6.47 -13.35 -10.19
C GLN A 53 5.09 -13.72 -10.76
N MET A 54 4.06 -13.00 -10.34
CA MET A 54 2.70 -13.14 -10.85
C MET A 54 2.43 -12.29 -12.12
N ASP A 55 3.42 -11.53 -12.62
CA ASP A 55 3.28 -10.55 -13.70
C ASP A 55 2.22 -9.47 -13.42
N LEU A 56 2.06 -9.10 -12.14
CA LEU A 56 1.13 -8.05 -11.72
C LEU A 56 1.80 -6.68 -11.72
N PRO A 57 1.20 -5.67 -12.35
CA PRO A 57 1.72 -4.32 -12.33
C PRO A 57 1.62 -3.72 -10.92
N ILE A 58 2.69 -3.05 -10.47
CA ILE A 58 2.76 -2.39 -9.18
C ILE A 58 2.72 -0.89 -9.42
N ALA A 59 1.63 -0.22 -9.04
CA ALA A 59 1.50 1.23 -9.15
C ALA A 59 2.42 1.96 -8.15
N GLY A 60 2.64 1.37 -6.98
CA GLY A 60 3.52 1.92 -5.96
C GLY A 60 3.22 1.36 -4.58
N PHE A 61 3.78 2.01 -3.54
CA PHE A 61 3.46 1.67 -2.16
C PHE A 61 3.16 2.91 -1.32
N ILE A 62 2.41 2.72 -0.24
CA ILE A 62 2.09 3.73 0.77
C ILE A 62 2.51 3.18 2.13
N LEU A 63 3.25 3.98 2.91
CA LEU A 63 3.44 3.71 4.33
C LEU A 63 2.31 4.40 5.10
N ASN A 64 1.50 3.60 5.77
CA ASN A 64 0.33 4.06 6.51
C ASN A 64 0.57 3.95 8.03
N TRP A 65 -0.19 4.73 8.80
CA TRP A 65 -0.16 4.71 10.27
C TRP A 65 1.22 5.06 10.84
N VAL A 66 1.82 6.15 10.34
CA VAL A 66 3.14 6.60 10.80
C VAL A 66 2.97 7.63 11.92
N GLU A 67 3.46 7.29 13.11
CA GLU A 67 3.51 8.24 14.23
C GLU A 67 4.49 9.37 13.92
N ASN A 68 4.24 10.56 14.48
CA ASN A 68 5.07 11.74 14.17
C ASN A 68 6.54 11.54 14.56
N GLU A 69 6.79 10.84 15.67
CA GLU A 69 8.12 10.52 16.18
C GLU A 69 8.89 9.55 15.26
N GLN A 70 8.16 8.76 14.47
CA GLN A 70 8.72 7.77 13.55
C GLN A 70 8.82 8.27 12.10
N ARG A 71 8.46 9.54 11.85
CA ARG A 71 8.36 10.06 10.48
C ARG A 71 9.70 10.06 9.75
N GLU A 72 10.78 10.43 10.41
CA GLU A 72 12.12 10.42 9.80
C GLU A 72 12.55 9.00 9.42
N GLU A 73 12.34 8.05 10.32
CA GLU A 73 12.61 6.63 10.06
C GLU A 73 11.76 6.10 8.89
N ALA A 74 10.47 6.46 8.84
CA ALA A 74 9.58 6.07 7.75
C ALA A 74 10.05 6.63 6.39
N VAL A 75 10.59 7.85 6.35
CA VAL A 75 11.19 8.43 5.13
C VAL A 75 12.42 7.63 4.69
N LEU A 76 13.32 7.29 5.62
CA LEU A 76 14.50 6.47 5.32
C LEU A 76 14.11 5.06 4.83
N ASN A 77 13.10 4.45 5.46
CA ASN A 77 12.57 3.16 5.06
C ASN A 77 11.96 3.23 3.66
N ALA A 78 11.20 4.28 3.35
CA ALA A 78 10.62 4.49 2.02
C ALA A 78 11.72 4.61 0.94
N GLN A 79 12.76 5.42 1.18
CA GLN A 79 13.89 5.55 0.27
C GLN A 79 14.62 4.21 0.06
N ALA A 80 14.80 3.42 1.12
CA ALA A 80 15.39 2.09 1.02
C ALA A 80 14.53 1.14 0.15
N ILE A 81 13.21 1.15 0.35
CA ILE A 81 12.26 0.36 -0.45
C ILE A 81 12.30 0.78 -1.92
N GLU A 82 12.28 2.07 -2.21
CA GLU A 82 12.35 2.58 -3.60
C GLU A 82 13.64 2.12 -4.29
N ARG A 83 14.78 2.26 -3.62
CA ARG A 83 16.08 1.89 -4.17
C ARG A 83 16.20 0.39 -4.42
N MET A 84 15.85 -0.44 -3.42
CA MET A 84 16.01 -1.89 -3.49
C MET A 84 14.87 -2.56 -4.25
N GLY A 85 13.66 -2.10 -4.03
CA GLY A 85 12.44 -2.70 -4.58
C GLY A 85 12.07 -2.18 -5.96
N LYS A 86 12.63 -1.04 -6.42
CA LYS A 86 12.22 -0.38 -7.67
C LYS A 86 10.70 -0.18 -7.74
N VAL A 87 10.13 0.24 -6.63
CA VAL A 87 8.70 0.54 -6.47
C VAL A 87 8.57 1.97 -5.93
N LYS A 88 7.77 2.81 -6.59
CA LYS A 88 7.58 4.22 -6.21
C LYS A 88 6.86 4.33 -4.86
N CYS A 89 7.35 5.20 -3.98
CA CYS A 89 6.61 5.62 -2.79
C CYS A 89 5.53 6.63 -3.20
N LEU A 90 4.26 6.27 -3.02
CA LEU A 90 3.13 7.14 -3.29
C LEU A 90 2.78 8.04 -2.11
N GLY A 91 3.23 7.70 -0.91
CA GLY A 91 2.97 8.53 0.26
C GLY A 91 3.36 7.90 1.59
N ILE A 92 3.48 8.78 2.59
CA ILE A 92 3.70 8.42 4.00
C ILE A 92 2.60 9.09 4.82
N VAL A 93 1.59 8.32 5.18
CA VAL A 93 0.35 8.79 5.83
C VAL A 93 0.50 8.75 7.35
N PRO A 94 0.33 9.89 8.03
CA PRO A 94 0.38 9.94 9.48
C PRO A 94 -0.85 9.29 10.12
N VAL A 95 -0.76 9.02 11.42
CA VAL A 95 -1.91 8.62 12.23
C VAL A 95 -2.97 9.72 12.22
N ILE A 96 -4.21 9.35 11.94
CA ILE A 96 -5.38 10.24 11.96
C ILE A 96 -6.22 9.86 13.20
N LYS A 97 -6.16 10.70 14.24
CA LYS A 97 -6.75 10.40 15.55
C LYS A 97 -8.28 10.32 15.56
N ASP A 98 -8.95 11.09 14.70
CA ASP A 98 -10.42 11.17 14.68
C ASP A 98 -11.07 10.28 13.61
N LEU A 99 -10.30 9.36 13.05
CA LEU A 99 -10.77 8.41 12.06
C LEU A 99 -11.47 7.22 12.76
N LYS A 100 -12.76 7.06 12.50
CA LYS A 100 -13.57 5.94 13.00
C LYS A 100 -14.39 5.33 11.87
N PRO A 101 -13.77 4.48 11.04
CA PRO A 101 -14.42 3.92 9.85
C PRO A 101 -15.69 3.13 10.17
N GLU A 102 -15.71 2.42 11.30
CA GLU A 102 -16.84 1.64 11.80
C GLU A 102 -18.08 2.49 12.13
N GLU A 103 -17.87 3.79 12.44
CA GLU A 103 -18.94 4.77 12.65
C GLU A 103 -19.25 5.59 11.38
N GLY A 104 -18.60 5.29 10.25
CA GLY A 104 -18.69 6.08 9.01
C GLY A 104 -18.05 7.47 9.11
N LYS A 105 -17.25 7.72 10.16
CA LYS A 105 -16.56 9.00 10.37
C LYS A 105 -15.18 8.96 9.71
N THR A 106 -15.04 9.71 8.64
CA THR A 106 -13.78 9.79 7.88
C THR A 106 -12.88 10.94 8.34
N GLY A 107 -13.36 11.80 9.23
CA GLY A 107 -12.60 12.95 9.72
C GLY A 107 -12.06 13.82 8.57
N ASN A 108 -10.77 14.13 8.64
CA ASN A 108 -10.05 14.89 7.61
C ASN A 108 -9.27 14.00 6.63
N LEU A 109 -9.64 12.72 6.48
CA LEU A 109 -8.91 11.71 5.68
C LEU A 109 -8.59 12.22 4.27
N LEU A 110 -9.57 12.78 3.57
CA LEU A 110 -9.38 13.27 2.19
C LEU A 110 -8.30 14.36 2.12
N ALA A 111 -8.31 15.29 3.06
CA ALA A 111 -7.29 16.35 3.14
C ALA A 111 -5.90 15.79 3.45
N VAL A 112 -5.82 14.78 4.31
CA VAL A 112 -4.57 14.08 4.64
C VAL A 112 -4.05 13.34 3.44
N ILE A 113 -4.87 12.55 2.75
CA ILE A 113 -4.45 11.81 1.54
C ILE A 113 -3.95 12.79 0.46
N LYS A 114 -4.69 13.85 0.17
CA LYS A 114 -4.26 14.88 -0.80
C LYS A 114 -2.93 15.57 -0.43
N LYS A 115 -2.65 15.69 0.86
CA LYS A 115 -1.41 16.33 1.35
C LYS A 115 -0.20 15.41 1.34
N TYR A 116 -0.40 14.13 1.63
CA TYR A 116 0.69 13.20 1.91
C TYR A 116 0.88 12.10 0.84
N CYS A 117 -0.04 12.00 -0.14
CA CYS A 117 0.05 11.01 -1.21
C CYS A 117 0.06 11.68 -2.59
N ASP A 118 0.95 11.19 -3.46
CA ASP A 118 0.95 11.47 -4.88
C ASP A 118 0.27 10.29 -5.60
N LEU A 119 -0.98 10.49 -6.01
CA LEU A 119 -1.80 9.48 -6.69
C LEU A 119 -1.99 9.81 -8.17
N THR A 120 -1.20 10.71 -8.74
CA THR A 120 -1.30 11.12 -10.15
C THR A 120 -1.13 9.95 -11.11
N CYS A 121 -0.32 8.95 -10.74
CA CYS A 121 -0.16 7.72 -11.54
C CYS A 121 -1.44 6.89 -11.69
N LEU A 122 -2.48 7.17 -10.90
CA LEU A 122 -3.76 6.47 -11.01
C LEU A 122 -4.75 7.20 -11.93
N GLU A 123 -4.45 8.43 -12.34
CA GLU A 123 -5.31 9.25 -13.20
C GLU A 123 -5.01 9.03 -14.69
N GLU A 124 -3.81 8.56 -15.02
CA GLU A 124 -3.33 8.40 -16.40
C GLU A 124 -3.76 7.09 -17.08
N ASP A 125 -4.18 6.08 -16.28
CA ASP A 125 -4.51 4.73 -16.76
C ASP A 125 -6.02 4.38 -16.67
N PHE A 126 -6.89 5.38 -16.39
CA PHE A 126 -8.35 5.14 -16.27
C PHE A 126 -9.18 6.05 -17.16
#